data_b7da000677bb52762ba839cf1abb36a7
#
_entry.id   b7da000677bb52762ba839cf1abb36a7
#
_cell.length_a   1.000
_cell.length_b   1.000
_cell.length_c   1.000
_cell.angle_alpha   90.00
_cell.angle_beta   90.00
_cell.angle_gamma   90.00
#
_symmetry.space_group_name_H-M   'P 1'
#
loop_
_entity.id
_entity.type
_entity.pdbx_description
1 polymer ?
#
loop_
_entity_poly.entity_id
_entity_poly.type
_entity_poly.pdbx_seq_one_letter_code
_entity_poly.pdbx_strand_id
1 'polypeptide(L)'
;MNKKSLSVVEVRLKEDSGIFVVPVEINGAITLDFAVDSGAGNVTIPADVYYTLLRTGTIKDSDITGQRTVVLADGSQSKLPTFTIRSLRVGDKIIENVNASVLPLEGQLLLGQSFFARFKSWSLDNTKRVLLLNP
;
A
#
# COMPACT_ATOMS: atom_id res chain seq x y z
N MET A 1 -30.88 0.71 -4.70
CA MET A 1 -29.52 0.96 -5.19
C MET A 1 -28.70 1.69 -4.13
N ASN A 2 -27.56 1.17 -3.81
CA ASN A 2 -26.68 1.77 -2.80
C ASN A 2 -25.79 2.85 -3.43
N LYS A 3 -26.17 4.12 -3.24
CA LYS A 3 -25.43 5.25 -3.79
C LYS A 3 -24.07 5.47 -3.15
N LYS A 4 -23.83 4.95 -1.92
CA LYS A 4 -22.55 5.12 -1.22
C LYS A 4 -21.39 4.46 -1.96
N SER A 5 -21.62 3.31 -2.62
CA SER A 5 -20.58 2.60 -3.35
C SER A 5 -20.12 3.34 -4.61
N LEU A 6 -20.91 4.34 -5.08
CA LEU A 6 -20.60 5.14 -6.25
C LEU A 6 -20.03 6.51 -5.89
N SER A 7 -19.93 6.83 -4.61
CA SER A 7 -19.43 8.12 -4.14
C SER A 7 -17.91 8.16 -4.21
N VAL A 8 -17.37 9.29 -4.65
CA VAL A 8 -15.93 9.55 -4.59
C VAL A 8 -15.50 9.62 -3.13
N VAL A 9 -14.43 8.95 -2.80
CA VAL A 9 -13.86 8.96 -1.46
C VAL A 9 -12.74 10.00 -1.43
N GLU A 10 -12.81 10.91 -0.47
CA GLU A 10 -11.76 11.89 -0.23
C GLU A 10 -10.92 11.45 0.96
N VAL A 11 -9.62 11.39 0.77
CA VAL A 11 -8.67 11.05 1.83
C VAL A 11 -7.68 12.20 1.99
N ARG A 12 -7.59 12.75 3.20
CA ARG A 12 -6.66 13.85 3.46
C ARG A 12 -5.22 13.41 3.31
N LEU A 13 -4.46 14.15 2.53
CA LEU A 13 -3.02 13.96 2.38
C LEU A 13 -2.29 14.61 3.54
N LYS A 14 -1.27 13.93 4.02
CA LYS A 14 -0.25 14.51 4.89
C LYS A 14 1.00 14.74 4.07
N GLU A 15 1.81 15.70 4.46
CA GLU A 15 3.10 15.94 3.85
C GLU A 15 4.19 15.54 4.82
N ASP A 16 5.07 14.66 4.36
CA ASP A 16 6.22 14.19 5.13
C ASP A 16 7.46 14.34 4.25
N SER A 17 8.34 15.28 4.61
CA SER A 17 9.59 15.53 3.90
C SER A 17 9.38 15.79 2.40
N GLY A 18 8.34 16.55 2.05
CA GLY A 18 8.01 16.90 0.67
C GLY A 18 7.23 15.82 -0.09
N ILE A 19 6.82 14.75 0.56
CA ILE A 19 6.11 13.64 -0.05
C ILE A 19 4.71 13.54 0.54
N PHE A 20 3.71 13.32 -0.32
CA PHE A 20 2.35 13.10 0.14
C PHE A 20 2.17 11.66 0.62
N VAL A 21 1.67 11.52 1.84
CA VAL A 21 1.37 10.23 2.44
C VAL A 21 -0.09 10.19 2.92
N VAL A 22 -0.63 8.99 2.98
CA VAL A 22 -1.96 8.74 3.53
C VAL A 22 -1.89 7.63 4.57
N PRO A 23 -2.69 7.71 5.65
CA PRO A 23 -2.76 6.63 6.61
C PRO A 23 -3.50 5.44 6.02
N VAL A 24 -2.91 4.26 6.20
CA VAL A 24 -3.45 2.99 5.69
C VAL A 24 -3.49 1.98 6.82
N GLU A 25 -4.66 1.43 7.09
CA GLU A 25 -4.81 0.36 8.08
C GLU A 25 -4.64 -1.00 7.40
N ILE A 26 -3.71 -1.78 7.92
CA ILE A 26 -3.36 -3.11 7.40
C ILE A 26 -4.01 -4.17 8.26
N ASN A 27 -4.82 -5.03 7.64
CA ASN A 27 -5.44 -6.21 8.24
C ASN A 27 -6.20 -5.90 9.56
N GLY A 28 -6.73 -4.69 9.67
CA GLY A 28 -7.47 -4.26 10.86
C GLY A 28 -6.60 -4.13 12.12
N ALA A 29 -5.29 -4.16 11.99
CA ALA A 29 -4.38 -4.26 13.13
C ALA A 29 -3.52 -3.03 13.36
N ILE A 30 -3.00 -2.41 12.30
CA ILE A 30 -2.06 -1.30 12.41
C ILE A 30 -2.28 -0.28 11.30
N THR A 31 -2.12 0.98 11.62
CA THR A 31 -2.16 2.08 10.64
C THR A 31 -0.78 2.64 10.44
N LEU A 32 -0.33 2.65 9.19
CA LEU A 32 0.97 3.18 8.79
C LEU A 32 0.78 4.19 7.66
N ASP A 33 1.69 5.14 7.56
CA ASP A 33 1.66 6.13 6.49
C ASP A 33 2.32 5.57 5.22
N PHE A 34 1.58 5.57 4.12
CA PHE A 34 2.06 5.13 2.82
C PHE A 34 2.17 6.33 1.88
N ALA A 35 3.28 6.39 1.15
CA ALA A 35 3.42 7.37 0.07
C ALA A 35 2.53 6.97 -1.11
N VAL A 36 1.90 7.96 -1.73
CA VAL A 36 1.14 7.75 -2.96
C VAL A 36 2.13 7.62 -4.10
N ASP A 37 2.23 6.43 -4.72
CA ASP A 37 3.19 6.15 -5.78
C ASP A 37 2.56 5.29 -6.88
N SER A 38 2.01 5.97 -7.88
CA SER A 38 1.40 5.30 -9.03
C SER A 38 2.43 4.60 -9.93
N GLY A 39 3.71 4.88 -9.75
CA GLY A 39 4.78 4.21 -10.48
C GLY A 39 5.13 2.84 -9.93
N ALA A 40 4.74 2.53 -8.69
CA ALA A 40 4.94 1.21 -8.12
C ALA A 40 3.87 0.24 -8.62
N GLY A 41 4.26 -0.96 -9.04
CA GLY A 41 3.31 -1.95 -9.55
C GLY A 41 2.42 -2.54 -8.46
N ASN A 42 2.97 -2.76 -7.29
CA ASN A 42 2.25 -3.27 -6.12
C ASN A 42 2.33 -2.31 -4.95
N VAL A 43 1.45 -2.51 -3.97
CA VAL A 43 1.68 -1.99 -2.62
C VAL A 43 3.00 -2.57 -2.14
N THR A 44 3.90 -1.73 -1.65
CA THR A 44 5.25 -2.16 -1.29
C THR A 44 5.59 -1.79 0.15
N ILE A 45 6.22 -2.72 0.86
CA ILE A 45 6.61 -2.56 2.25
C ILE A 45 8.10 -2.87 2.37
N PRO A 46 8.90 -2.00 3.03
CA PRO A 46 10.30 -2.31 3.29
C PRO A 46 10.48 -3.57 4.13
N ALA A 47 11.58 -4.28 3.93
CA ALA A 47 11.83 -5.57 4.57
C ALA A 47 11.77 -5.50 6.10
N ASP A 48 12.31 -4.45 6.70
CA ASP A 48 12.31 -4.27 8.16
C ASP A 48 10.88 -4.16 8.71
N VAL A 49 10.02 -3.41 8.03
CA VAL A 49 8.60 -3.28 8.40
C VAL A 49 7.88 -4.61 8.17
N TYR A 50 8.12 -5.27 7.04
CA TYR A 50 7.51 -6.56 6.72
C TYR A 50 7.79 -7.60 7.81
N TYR A 51 9.06 -7.74 8.22
CA TYR A 51 9.43 -8.72 9.24
C TYR A 51 8.84 -8.37 10.61
N THR A 52 8.70 -7.10 10.92
CA THR A 52 8.00 -6.69 12.15
C THR A 52 6.53 -7.09 12.10
N LEU A 53 5.85 -6.86 10.97
CA LEU A 53 4.44 -7.23 10.83
C LEU A 53 4.23 -8.75 10.85
N LEU A 54 5.17 -9.49 10.30
CA LEU A 54 5.15 -10.95 10.37
C LEU A 54 5.33 -11.44 11.81
N ARG A 55 6.28 -10.87 12.52
CA ARG A 55 6.56 -11.22 13.93
C ARG A 55 5.41 -10.90 14.86
N THR A 56 4.68 -9.80 14.62
CA THR A 56 3.52 -9.40 15.44
C THR A 56 2.23 -10.13 15.06
N GLY A 57 2.25 -10.94 13.99
CA GLY A 57 1.08 -11.66 13.52
C GLY A 57 0.12 -10.81 12.66
N THR A 58 0.47 -9.57 12.36
CA THR A 58 -0.32 -8.73 11.45
C THR A 58 -0.32 -9.33 10.04
N ILE A 59 0.84 -9.81 9.59
CA ILE A 59 0.99 -10.66 8.40
C ILE A 59 1.25 -12.07 8.89
N LYS A 60 0.58 -13.04 8.28
CA LYS A 60 0.70 -14.47 8.64
C LYS A 60 1.42 -15.21 7.51
N ASP A 61 2.02 -16.36 7.84
CA ASP A 61 2.65 -17.22 6.84
C ASP A 61 1.68 -17.58 5.72
N SER A 62 0.40 -17.78 6.05
CA SER A 62 -0.65 -18.08 5.07
C SER A 62 -0.93 -16.94 4.09
N ASP A 63 -0.49 -15.72 4.39
CA ASP A 63 -0.63 -14.58 3.49
C ASP A 63 0.46 -14.55 2.41
N ILE A 64 1.55 -15.29 2.59
CA ILE A 64 2.68 -15.28 1.66
C ILE A 64 2.31 -16.05 0.40
N THR A 65 2.46 -15.41 -0.77
CA THR A 65 2.06 -15.97 -2.06
C THR A 65 3.21 -16.49 -2.87
N GLY A 66 4.44 -16.09 -2.56
CA GLY A 66 5.62 -16.51 -3.31
C GLY A 66 6.83 -15.65 -3.02
N GLN A 67 7.74 -15.65 -3.97
CA GLN A 67 8.97 -14.86 -3.91
C GLN A 67 9.23 -14.22 -5.27
N ARG A 68 9.93 -13.11 -5.25
CA ARG A 68 10.47 -12.50 -6.47
C ARG A 68 11.96 -12.24 -6.30
N THR A 69 12.70 -12.30 -7.39
CA THR A 69 14.13 -11.96 -7.41
C THR A 69 14.27 -10.47 -7.72
N VAL A 70 15.03 -9.78 -6.89
CA VAL A 70 15.36 -8.37 -7.06
C VAL A 70 16.84 -8.24 -7.30
N VAL A 71 17.23 -7.46 -8.33
CA VAL A 71 18.63 -7.15 -8.60
C VAL A 71 18.97 -5.85 -7.88
N LEU A 72 19.98 -5.90 -7.02
CA LEU A 72 20.46 -4.75 -6.26
C LEU A 72 21.42 -3.92 -7.09
N ALA A 73 21.72 -2.69 -6.61
CA ALA A 73 22.57 -1.75 -7.34
C ALA A 73 23.97 -2.28 -7.60
N ASP A 74 24.49 -3.17 -6.76
CA ASP A 74 25.80 -3.81 -6.91
C ASP A 74 25.79 -5.03 -7.83
N GLY A 75 24.64 -5.35 -8.45
CA GLY A 75 24.46 -6.50 -9.32
C GLY A 75 24.12 -7.78 -8.61
N SER A 76 24.13 -7.81 -7.28
CA SER A 76 23.72 -8.98 -6.52
C SER A 76 22.21 -9.20 -6.62
N GLN A 77 21.76 -10.42 -6.35
CA GLN A 77 20.34 -10.77 -6.36
C GLN A 77 19.86 -11.10 -4.96
N SER A 78 18.64 -10.73 -4.67
CA SER A 78 17.96 -11.07 -3.43
C SER A 78 16.57 -11.61 -3.75
N LYS A 79 16.18 -12.66 -3.03
CA LYS A 79 14.81 -13.20 -3.13
C LYS A 79 13.98 -12.63 -1.98
N LEU A 80 12.89 -11.96 -2.32
CA LEU A 80 12.01 -11.31 -1.37
C LEU A 80 10.60 -11.85 -1.49
N PRO A 81 9.87 -11.97 -0.37
CA PRO A 81 8.52 -12.51 -0.43
C PRO A 81 7.56 -11.56 -1.13
N THR A 82 6.54 -12.15 -1.75
CA THR A 82 5.32 -11.48 -2.13
C THR A 82 4.20 -12.02 -1.26
N PHE A 83 3.22 -11.19 -0.96
CA PHE A 83 2.15 -11.57 -0.05
C PHE A 83 0.86 -10.82 -0.37
N THR A 84 -0.22 -11.27 0.26
CA THR A 84 -1.52 -10.62 0.16
C THR A 84 -1.83 -9.88 1.45
N ILE A 85 -2.18 -8.60 1.33
CA ILE A 85 -2.80 -7.86 2.42
C ILE A 85 -4.29 -8.19 2.39
N ARG A 86 -4.78 -8.85 3.43
CA ARG A 86 -6.18 -9.33 3.49
C ARG A 86 -7.17 -8.19 3.48
N SER A 87 -6.88 -7.12 4.20
CA SER A 87 -7.69 -5.90 4.15
C SER A 87 -6.79 -4.68 4.25
N LEU A 88 -7.08 -3.69 3.44
CA LEU A 88 -6.35 -2.44 3.38
C LEU A 88 -7.39 -1.32 3.39
N ARG A 89 -7.36 -0.50 4.44
CA ARG A 89 -8.33 0.57 4.61
C ARG A 89 -7.67 1.92 4.41
N VAL A 90 -8.22 2.68 3.46
CA VAL A 90 -7.79 4.06 3.17
C VAL A 90 -9.02 4.94 3.27
N GLY A 91 -9.02 5.89 4.19
CA GLY A 91 -10.22 6.63 4.55
C GLY A 91 -11.27 5.67 5.11
N ASP A 92 -12.47 5.72 4.56
CA ASP A 92 -13.56 4.80 4.90
C ASP A 92 -13.70 3.64 3.91
N LYS A 93 -12.75 3.53 2.94
CA LYS A 93 -12.78 2.50 1.92
C LYS A 93 -11.88 1.34 2.30
N ILE A 94 -12.44 0.13 2.31
CA ILE A 94 -11.72 -1.11 2.57
C ILE A 94 -11.59 -1.87 1.26
N ILE A 95 -10.36 -2.22 0.89
CA ILE A 95 -10.05 -3.08 -0.25
C ILE A 95 -9.49 -4.39 0.27
N GLU A 96 -10.06 -5.50 -0.18
CA GLU A 96 -9.63 -6.82 0.27
C GLU A 96 -8.66 -7.47 -0.73
N ASN A 97 -7.78 -8.30 -0.20
CA ASN A 97 -6.86 -9.14 -0.98
C ASN A 97 -6.01 -8.34 -1.97
N VAL A 98 -5.22 -7.44 -1.44
CA VAL A 98 -4.34 -6.57 -2.23
C VAL A 98 -2.96 -7.21 -2.32
N ASN A 99 -2.45 -7.37 -3.55
CA ASN A 99 -1.11 -7.89 -3.77
C ASN A 99 -0.06 -6.90 -3.28
N ALA A 100 0.92 -7.42 -2.55
CA ALA A 100 1.99 -6.63 -1.97
C ALA A 100 3.35 -7.27 -2.20
N SER A 101 4.38 -6.44 -2.24
CA SER A 101 5.76 -6.84 -2.42
C SER A 101 6.62 -6.23 -1.32
N VAL A 102 7.76 -6.87 -1.08
CA VAL A 102 8.74 -6.39 -0.10
C VAL A 102 9.89 -5.72 -0.83
N LEU A 103 10.34 -4.57 -0.33
CA LEU A 103 11.53 -3.89 -0.81
C LEU A 103 12.73 -4.32 0.02
N PRO A 104 13.94 -4.48 -0.61
CA PRO A 104 15.11 -5.00 0.08
C PRO A 104 15.73 -4.04 1.10
N LEU A 105 15.49 -2.76 0.94
CA LEU A 105 16.13 -1.72 1.75
C LEU A 105 15.08 -1.00 2.60
N GLU A 106 15.56 -0.30 3.62
CA GLU A 106 14.75 0.65 4.35
C GLU A 106 14.23 1.73 3.40
N GLY A 107 13.07 2.26 3.71
CA GLY A 107 12.47 3.28 2.89
C GLY A 107 11.01 3.49 3.24
N GLN A 108 10.29 4.07 2.30
CA GLN A 108 8.89 4.37 2.49
C GLN A 108 8.02 3.20 2.09
N LEU A 109 6.89 3.08 2.78
CA LEU A 109 5.80 2.24 2.32
C LEU A 109 5.13 2.93 1.14
N LEU A 110 4.87 2.17 0.06
CA LEU A 110 4.34 2.71 -1.18
C LEU A 110 2.95 2.15 -1.47
N LEU A 111 2.00 3.05 -1.73
CA LEU A 111 0.68 2.69 -2.17
C LEU A 111 0.69 2.68 -3.70
N GLY A 112 0.79 1.49 -4.29
CA GLY A 112 1.01 1.29 -5.71
C GLY A 112 -0.21 0.84 -6.49
N GLN A 113 0.00 0.39 -7.73
CA GLN A 113 -1.06 0.06 -8.68
C GLN A 113 -1.96 -1.08 -8.23
N SER A 114 -1.46 -2.05 -7.44
CA SER A 114 -2.33 -3.12 -6.94
C SER A 114 -3.47 -2.59 -6.06
N PHE A 115 -3.30 -1.40 -5.48
CA PHE A 115 -4.38 -0.67 -4.81
C PHE A 115 -5.17 0.19 -5.80
N PHE A 116 -4.49 1.07 -6.54
CA PHE A 116 -5.18 2.05 -7.40
C PHE A 116 -5.99 1.40 -8.52
N ALA A 117 -5.57 0.24 -9.02
CA ALA A 117 -6.29 -0.49 -10.06
C ALA A 117 -7.67 -1.02 -9.61
N ARG A 118 -7.94 -1.01 -8.30
CA ARG A 118 -9.26 -1.39 -7.77
C ARG A 118 -10.28 -0.27 -7.90
N PHE A 119 -9.88 0.90 -8.36
CA PHE A 119 -10.74 2.05 -8.55
C PHE A 119 -10.89 2.35 -10.04
N LYS A 120 -12.02 2.92 -10.41
CA LYS A 120 -12.28 3.35 -11.79
C LYS A 120 -11.31 4.45 -12.20
N SER A 121 -11.04 5.37 -11.28
CA SER A 121 -10.07 6.44 -11.46
C SER A 121 -9.66 7.00 -10.10
N TRP A 122 -8.57 7.75 -10.10
CA TRP A 122 -8.11 8.43 -8.90
C TRP A 122 -7.37 9.70 -9.31
N SER A 123 -7.28 10.66 -8.39
CA SER A 123 -6.53 11.90 -8.62
C SER A 123 -6.07 12.52 -7.31
N LEU A 124 -5.13 13.45 -7.43
CA LEU A 124 -4.68 14.29 -6.32
C LEU A 124 -5.17 15.70 -6.55
N ASP A 125 -5.85 16.25 -5.55
CA ASP A 125 -6.23 17.67 -5.54
C ASP A 125 -5.19 18.43 -4.72
N ASN A 126 -4.33 19.17 -5.40
CA ASN A 126 -3.25 19.92 -4.76
C ASN A 126 -3.75 21.11 -3.94
N THR A 127 -4.90 21.66 -4.28
CA THR A 127 -5.49 22.80 -3.57
C THR A 127 -6.08 22.36 -2.25
N LYS A 128 -6.91 21.31 -2.29
CA LYS A 128 -7.54 20.76 -1.10
C LYS A 128 -6.62 19.81 -0.33
N ARG A 129 -5.56 19.36 -0.96
CA ARG A 129 -4.64 18.33 -0.42
C ARG A 129 -5.38 17.06 -0.03
N VAL A 130 -6.07 16.50 -0.98
CA VAL A 130 -6.79 15.24 -0.81
C VAL A 130 -6.48 14.28 -1.96
N LEU A 131 -6.51 13.00 -1.63
CA LEU A 131 -6.54 11.91 -2.60
C LEU A 131 -8.02 11.62 -2.89
N LEU A 132 -8.38 11.62 -4.17
CA LEU A 132 -9.73 11.32 -4.63
C LEU A 132 -9.74 9.92 -5.23
N LEU A 133 -10.57 9.05 -4.69
CA LEU A 133 -10.74 7.67 -5.17
C LEU A 133 -12.15 7.51 -5.71
N ASN A 134 -12.25 7.16 -6.99
CA ASN A 134 -13.52 6.96 -7.66
C ASN A 134 -13.77 5.44 -7.80
N PRO A 135 -14.71 4.89 -7.05
CA PRO A 135 -14.98 3.44 -7.07
C PRO A 135 -15.39 2.88 -8.42
#